data_746e399086bdc702c254f60847a69be4
#
_entry.id   746e399086bdc702c254f60847a69be4
#
_cell.length_a   1.000
_cell.length_b   1.000
_cell.length_c   1.000
_cell.angle_alpha   90.00
_cell.angle_beta   90.00
_cell.angle_gamma   90.00
#
_symmetry.space_group_name_H-M   'P 1'
#
loop_
_entity.id
_entity.type
_entity.pdbx_description
1 polymer ?
#
loop_
_entity_poly.entity_id
_entity_poly.type
_entity_poly.pdbx_seq_one_letter_code
_entity_poly.pdbx_strand_id
1 'polypeptide(L)'
;MTPVPLPDVSQRAGDPGHRPITVLLADDEALVRAGVRAILSSDPGIEVVAEAADGHEALELAARFRPRVALLDIRMPVLDGLAAARELAVRLPGTAVAMLTVFGEDEYIDAALKLGASGFLLKASAPLELIAGVKAVASGAAYLSPRVARRVVDRLREVDVGAPQVAREAVAHLSVRETDVLVLLGAGYSNAGIGARLQLTEGTVKGHVSAILLKLGTGNRVQAAVLAHQAGLVPPGT
;
A
#
# COMPACT_ATOMS: atom_id res chain seq x y z
N MET A 1 24.48 -49.21 10.45
CA MET A 1 23.53 -48.09 10.47
C MET A 1 24.35 -46.81 10.53
N THR A 2 24.52 -46.16 9.39
CA THR A 2 25.26 -44.90 9.24
C THR A 2 24.33 -43.76 9.63
N PRO A 3 24.75 -42.81 10.50
CA PRO A 3 23.91 -41.69 10.88
C PRO A 3 23.70 -40.76 9.71
N VAL A 4 22.43 -40.39 9.46
CA VAL A 4 22.06 -39.34 8.47
C VAL A 4 22.52 -37.99 9.01
N PRO A 5 23.29 -37.18 8.24
CA PRO A 5 23.71 -35.88 8.69
C PRO A 5 22.48 -34.94 8.81
N LEU A 6 22.40 -34.20 9.91
CA LEU A 6 21.44 -33.14 10.10
C LEU A 6 21.68 -32.02 9.08
N PRO A 7 20.64 -31.36 8.54
CA PRO A 7 20.82 -30.27 7.61
C PRO A 7 21.53 -29.10 8.29
N ASP A 8 22.56 -28.59 7.63
CA ASP A 8 23.36 -27.45 8.04
C ASP A 8 22.48 -26.19 8.14
N VAL A 9 22.37 -25.64 9.33
CA VAL A 9 21.56 -24.46 9.66
C VAL A 9 22.24 -23.15 9.18
N SER A 10 23.45 -23.22 8.61
CA SER A 10 24.25 -22.06 8.21
C SER A 10 23.89 -21.46 6.84
N GLN A 11 22.92 -22.02 6.08
CA GLN A 11 22.52 -21.53 4.76
C GLN A 11 21.30 -20.57 4.75
N ARG A 12 20.93 -19.96 5.89
CA ARG A 12 19.91 -18.90 5.94
C ARG A 12 20.49 -17.48 5.93
N ALA A 13 21.62 -17.29 5.30
CA ALA A 13 22.11 -15.95 5.00
C ALA A 13 21.33 -15.43 3.77
N GLY A 14 20.35 -14.55 4.00
CA GLY A 14 19.71 -13.80 2.92
C GLY A 14 20.75 -13.04 2.11
N ASP A 15 20.47 -12.84 0.84
CA ASP A 15 21.29 -12.08 -0.12
C ASP A 15 21.79 -10.78 0.53
N PRO A 16 23.10 -10.54 0.65
CA PRO A 16 23.68 -9.39 1.37
C PRO A 16 23.36 -8.02 0.77
N GLY A 17 22.55 -7.96 -0.31
CA GLY A 17 22.16 -6.73 -0.99
C GLY A 17 20.75 -6.21 -0.67
N HIS A 18 19.89 -6.97 -0.01
CA HIS A 18 18.49 -6.57 0.18
C HIS A 18 18.23 -6.11 1.63
N ARG A 19 18.15 -4.79 1.83
CA ARG A 19 17.71 -4.23 3.13
C ARG A 19 16.26 -4.64 3.40
N PRO A 20 15.92 -5.12 4.60
CA PRO A 20 14.55 -5.49 4.93
C PRO A 20 13.59 -4.30 4.79
N ILE A 21 12.33 -4.60 4.52
CA ILE A 21 11.25 -3.62 4.54
C ILE A 21 10.98 -3.25 5.99
N THR A 22 11.28 -2.00 6.35
CA THR A 22 11.00 -1.49 7.70
C THR A 22 9.52 -1.15 7.83
N VAL A 23 8.88 -1.67 8.87
CA VAL A 23 7.45 -1.53 9.15
C VAL A 23 7.22 -0.89 10.51
N LEU A 24 6.37 0.14 10.57
CA LEU A 24 5.70 0.58 11.77
C LEU A 24 4.35 -0.12 11.84
N LEU A 25 4.03 -0.74 12.97
CA LEU A 25 2.75 -1.39 13.23
C LEU A 25 2.01 -0.64 14.34
N ALA A 26 0.80 -0.14 14.04
CA ALA A 26 -0.05 0.53 15.02
C ALA A 26 -1.40 -0.18 15.13
N ASP A 27 -1.77 -0.54 16.37
CA ASP A 27 -3.01 -1.25 16.71
C ASP A 27 -3.20 -1.11 18.24
N ASP A 28 -4.37 -0.76 18.73
CA ASP A 28 -4.61 -0.59 20.16
C ASP A 28 -4.73 -1.94 20.91
N GLU A 29 -5.07 -3.02 20.20
CA GLU A 29 -5.18 -4.35 20.75
C GLU A 29 -3.80 -5.04 20.84
N ALA A 30 -3.19 -5.07 22.04
CA ALA A 30 -1.84 -5.63 22.24
C ALA A 30 -1.67 -7.07 21.72
N LEU A 31 -2.72 -7.91 21.85
CA LEU A 31 -2.67 -9.30 21.38
C LEU A 31 -2.66 -9.38 19.85
N VAL A 32 -3.48 -8.57 19.17
CA VAL A 32 -3.53 -8.48 17.70
C VAL A 32 -2.18 -7.96 17.19
N ARG A 33 -1.67 -6.88 17.79
CA ARG A 33 -0.37 -6.30 17.46
C ARG A 33 0.76 -7.31 17.57
N ALA A 34 0.81 -8.06 18.69
CA ALA A 34 1.80 -9.14 18.89
C ALA A 34 1.68 -10.24 17.82
N GLY A 35 0.45 -10.63 17.47
CA GLY A 35 0.18 -11.64 16.44
C GLY A 35 0.64 -11.18 15.05
N VAL A 36 0.27 -9.98 14.62
CA VAL A 36 0.68 -9.40 13.34
C VAL A 36 2.20 -9.23 13.29
N ARG A 37 2.83 -8.77 14.36
CA ARG A 37 4.28 -8.68 14.46
C ARG A 37 4.94 -10.04 14.26
N ALA A 38 4.45 -11.09 14.93
CA ALA A 38 5.00 -12.44 14.81
C ALA A 38 4.91 -12.95 13.36
N ILE A 39 3.78 -12.70 12.69
CA ILE A 39 3.57 -13.05 11.27
C ILE A 39 4.58 -12.31 10.39
N LEU A 40 4.69 -11.00 10.50
CA LEU A 40 5.58 -10.20 9.67
C LEU A 40 7.05 -10.57 9.89
N SER A 41 7.45 -10.79 11.15
CA SER A 41 8.82 -11.19 11.52
C SER A 41 9.18 -12.62 11.10
N SER A 42 8.22 -13.43 10.65
CA SER A 42 8.51 -14.75 10.07
C SER A 42 9.15 -14.66 8.66
N ASP A 43 9.06 -13.51 8.01
CA ASP A 43 9.70 -13.25 6.70
C ASP A 43 10.98 -12.41 6.91
N PRO A 44 12.17 -12.92 6.54
CA PRO A 44 13.44 -12.22 6.76
C PRO A 44 13.58 -10.91 5.96
N GLY A 45 12.72 -10.69 4.96
CA GLY A 45 12.65 -9.45 4.18
C GLY A 45 11.83 -8.34 4.84
N ILE A 46 11.27 -8.56 6.04
CA ILE A 46 10.46 -7.58 6.78
C ILE A 46 11.00 -7.41 8.19
N GLU A 47 11.13 -6.16 8.63
CA GLU A 47 11.53 -5.80 9.99
C GLU A 47 10.51 -4.84 10.60
N VAL A 48 9.85 -5.24 11.68
CA VAL A 48 8.99 -4.35 12.46
C VAL A 48 9.88 -3.50 13.37
N VAL A 49 10.12 -2.26 12.97
CA VAL A 49 11.04 -1.32 13.64
C VAL A 49 10.39 -0.54 14.78
N ALA A 50 9.06 -0.47 14.80
CA ALA A 50 8.31 0.22 15.85
C ALA A 50 6.89 -0.33 15.96
N GLU A 51 6.34 -0.27 17.16
CA GLU A 51 4.95 -0.61 17.50
C GLU A 51 4.32 0.56 18.24
N ALA A 52 3.06 0.87 17.95
CA ALA A 52 2.28 1.93 18.57
C ALA A 52 0.91 1.41 19.01
N ALA A 53 0.36 1.98 20.08
CA ALA A 53 -0.98 1.66 20.57
C ALA A 53 -2.05 2.68 20.15
N ASP A 54 -1.63 3.79 19.54
CA ASP A 54 -2.53 4.82 19.01
C ASP A 54 -1.86 5.59 17.85
N GLY A 55 -2.65 6.44 17.19
CA GLY A 55 -2.18 7.20 16.04
C GLY A 55 -1.17 8.28 16.39
N HIS A 56 -1.21 8.84 17.59
CA HIS A 56 -0.26 9.87 18.01
C HIS A 56 1.13 9.26 18.22
N GLU A 57 1.21 8.15 18.96
CA GLU A 57 2.44 7.37 19.12
C GLU A 57 2.97 6.89 17.76
N ALA A 58 2.08 6.47 16.86
CA ALA A 58 2.46 6.08 15.51
C ALA A 58 3.15 7.21 14.73
N LEU A 59 2.66 8.45 14.82
CA LEU A 59 3.28 9.61 14.17
C LEU A 59 4.66 9.94 14.73
N GLU A 60 4.83 9.89 16.06
CA GLU A 60 6.11 10.13 16.70
C GLU A 60 7.17 9.09 16.31
N LEU A 61 6.78 7.80 16.35
CA LEU A 61 7.65 6.69 15.98
C LEU A 61 7.97 6.70 14.47
N ALA A 62 6.99 7.05 13.62
CA ALA A 62 7.23 7.19 12.18
C ALA A 62 8.23 8.31 11.88
N ALA A 63 8.15 9.45 12.55
CA ALA A 63 9.12 10.54 12.40
C ALA A 63 10.54 10.13 12.79
N ARG A 64 10.67 9.31 13.85
CA ARG A 64 11.93 8.80 14.38
C ARG A 64 12.55 7.72 13.50
N PHE A 65 11.78 6.69 13.15
CA PHE A 65 12.28 5.50 12.46
C PHE A 65 12.18 5.57 10.93
N ARG A 66 11.37 6.47 10.39
CA ARG A 66 11.14 6.66 8.94
C ARG A 66 10.90 5.32 8.23
N PRO A 67 9.88 4.55 8.65
CA PRO A 67 9.61 3.23 8.09
C PRO A 67 9.23 3.33 6.61
N ARG A 68 9.49 2.26 5.86
CA ARG A 68 9.02 2.17 4.47
C ARG A 68 7.51 1.97 4.39
N VAL A 69 6.93 1.26 5.37
CA VAL A 69 5.49 1.00 5.46
C VAL A 69 5.00 1.34 6.86
N ALA A 70 3.89 2.07 6.95
CA ALA A 70 3.10 2.20 8.16
C ALA A 70 1.84 1.35 8.00
N LEU A 71 1.69 0.33 8.83
CA LEU A 71 0.51 -0.52 8.92
C LEU A 71 -0.31 -0.06 10.11
N LEU A 72 -1.48 0.53 9.84
CA LEU A 72 -2.30 1.23 10.84
C LEU A 72 -3.66 0.56 10.99
N ASP A 73 -4.03 0.22 12.22
CA ASP A 73 -5.43 -0.07 12.51
C ASP A 73 -6.30 1.17 12.26
N ILE A 74 -7.54 0.96 11.84
CA ILE A 74 -8.47 2.06 11.56
C ILE A 74 -8.91 2.70 12.87
N ARG A 75 -9.29 1.90 13.86
CA ARG A 75 -9.82 2.39 15.13
C ARG A 75 -8.81 2.27 16.25
N MET A 76 -8.31 3.41 16.66
CA MET A 76 -7.39 3.53 17.79
C MET A 76 -7.82 4.70 18.67
N PRO A 77 -7.54 4.67 19.98
CA PRO A 77 -7.78 5.78 20.89
C PRO A 77 -6.89 6.98 20.56
N VAL A 78 -7.16 8.13 21.16
CA VAL A 78 -6.41 9.40 21.06
C VAL A 78 -6.43 9.96 19.64
N LEU A 79 -5.85 9.26 18.67
CA LEU A 79 -5.85 9.59 17.24
C LEU A 79 -6.11 8.30 16.45
N ASP A 80 -7.17 8.30 15.66
CA ASP A 80 -7.52 7.15 14.83
C ASP A 80 -6.56 6.96 13.64
N GLY A 81 -6.58 5.76 13.05
CA GLY A 81 -5.67 5.42 11.96
C GLY A 81 -5.89 6.23 10.69
N LEU A 82 -7.12 6.71 10.44
CA LEU A 82 -7.40 7.55 9.27
C LEU A 82 -6.77 8.94 9.43
N ALA A 83 -6.87 9.52 10.62
CA ALA A 83 -6.24 10.79 10.93
C ALA A 83 -4.70 10.66 10.91
N ALA A 84 -4.16 9.58 11.49
CA ALA A 84 -2.73 9.28 11.43
C ALA A 84 -2.24 9.08 9.98
N ALA A 85 -3.00 8.38 9.13
CA ALA A 85 -2.67 8.19 7.72
C ALA A 85 -2.58 9.53 6.96
N ARG A 86 -3.52 10.46 7.22
CA ARG A 86 -3.52 11.81 6.63
C ARG A 86 -2.26 12.59 7.00
N GLU A 87 -1.92 12.59 8.28
CA GLU A 87 -0.73 13.28 8.77
C GLU A 87 0.56 12.68 8.19
N LEU A 88 0.65 11.35 8.11
CA LEU A 88 1.80 10.65 7.51
C LEU A 88 1.96 10.99 6.04
N ALA A 89 0.88 11.06 5.27
CA ALA A 89 0.92 11.40 3.85
C ALA A 89 1.55 12.79 3.61
N VAL A 90 1.31 13.75 4.51
CA VAL A 90 1.85 15.11 4.44
C VAL A 90 3.29 15.17 4.98
N ARG A 91 3.53 14.60 6.17
CA ARG A 91 4.80 14.76 6.89
C ARG A 91 5.89 13.81 6.40
N LEU A 92 5.51 12.62 5.94
CA LEU A 92 6.43 11.55 5.53
C LEU A 92 5.97 10.90 4.21
N PRO A 93 5.99 11.62 3.09
CA PRO A 93 5.51 11.11 1.80
C PRO A 93 6.33 9.93 1.26
N GLY A 94 7.47 9.63 1.90
CA GLY A 94 8.29 8.45 1.62
C GLY A 94 7.76 7.15 2.25
N THR A 95 6.92 7.25 3.29
CA THR A 95 6.31 6.13 4.00
C THR A 95 5.00 5.74 3.31
N ALA A 96 4.91 4.51 2.84
CA ALA A 96 3.66 4.00 2.27
C ALA A 96 2.71 3.60 3.41
N VAL A 97 1.43 3.98 3.31
CA VAL A 97 0.44 3.68 4.35
C VAL A 97 -0.46 2.54 3.89
N ALA A 98 -0.63 1.54 4.74
CA ALA A 98 -1.62 0.47 4.59
C ALA A 98 -2.53 0.42 5.83
N MET A 99 -3.82 0.26 5.59
CA MET A 99 -4.79 0.10 6.67
C MET A 99 -4.93 -1.38 7.03
N LEU A 100 -4.95 -1.65 8.32
CA LEU A 100 -5.27 -2.95 8.90
C LEU A 100 -6.70 -2.87 9.44
N THR A 101 -7.60 -3.74 9.02
CA THR A 101 -9.04 -3.64 9.33
C THR A 101 -9.64 -4.98 9.73
N VAL A 102 -10.74 -4.96 10.47
CA VAL A 102 -11.57 -6.13 10.76
C VAL A 102 -12.74 -6.22 9.76
N PHE A 103 -13.44 -7.36 9.78
CA PHE A 103 -14.69 -7.52 9.01
C PHE A 103 -15.77 -6.53 9.49
N GLY A 104 -16.47 -5.88 8.56
CA GLY A 104 -17.61 -5.01 8.87
C GLY A 104 -17.30 -3.52 8.93
N GLU A 105 -16.07 -3.10 8.65
CA GLU A 105 -15.65 -1.69 8.62
C GLU A 105 -15.70 -1.07 7.22
N ASP A 106 -16.65 -1.51 6.39
CA ASP A 106 -16.76 -1.08 4.97
C ASP A 106 -16.96 0.43 4.81
N GLU A 107 -17.53 1.10 5.82
CA GLU A 107 -17.72 2.56 5.82
C GLU A 107 -16.39 3.35 5.85
N TYR A 108 -15.34 2.76 6.43
CA TYR A 108 -14.02 3.40 6.52
C TYR A 108 -13.16 3.19 5.27
N ILE A 109 -13.51 2.20 4.42
CA ILE A 109 -12.74 1.93 3.18
C ILE A 109 -12.75 3.16 2.27
N ASP A 110 -13.93 3.77 2.06
CA ASP A 110 -14.07 4.97 1.23
C ASP A 110 -13.26 6.15 1.79
N ALA A 111 -13.29 6.34 3.11
CA ALA A 111 -12.55 7.40 3.78
C ALA A 111 -11.03 7.19 3.65
N ALA A 112 -10.55 5.98 3.92
CA ALA A 112 -9.13 5.65 3.87
C ALA A 112 -8.57 5.68 2.43
N LEU A 113 -9.36 5.28 1.43
CA LEU A 113 -9.00 5.44 0.02
C LEU A 113 -8.84 6.91 -0.36
N LYS A 114 -9.73 7.78 0.11
CA LYS A 114 -9.64 9.25 -0.12
C LYS A 114 -8.41 9.86 0.56
N LEU A 115 -7.95 9.29 1.67
CA LEU A 115 -6.82 9.80 2.45
C LEU A 115 -5.44 9.33 1.96
N GLY A 116 -5.37 8.55 0.89
CA GLY A 116 -4.09 8.17 0.32
C GLY A 116 -3.56 6.80 0.74
N ALA A 117 -4.33 5.99 1.49
CA ALA A 117 -3.92 4.64 1.81
C ALA A 117 -3.66 3.83 0.53
N SER A 118 -2.48 3.22 0.45
CA SER A 118 -2.04 2.41 -0.70
C SER A 118 -2.36 0.93 -0.52
N GLY A 119 -2.77 0.51 0.69
CA GLY A 119 -3.10 -0.88 0.99
C GLY A 119 -4.22 -1.02 2.00
N PHE A 120 -4.94 -2.16 1.87
CA PHE A 120 -5.97 -2.59 2.81
C PHE A 120 -5.81 -4.08 3.07
N LEU A 121 -5.44 -4.40 4.29
CA LEU A 121 -5.26 -5.76 4.79
C LEU A 121 -6.32 -6.07 5.84
N LEU A 122 -6.77 -7.31 5.88
CA LEU A 122 -7.67 -7.76 6.94
C LEU A 122 -6.83 -8.34 8.09
N LYS A 123 -7.16 -8.00 9.34
CA LYS A 123 -6.54 -8.58 10.55
C LYS A 123 -6.67 -10.10 10.59
N ALA A 124 -7.75 -10.64 10.00
CA ALA A 124 -8.02 -12.08 9.89
C ALA A 124 -7.46 -12.72 8.61
N SER A 125 -6.65 -12.01 7.81
CA SER A 125 -6.00 -12.59 6.63
C SER A 125 -5.04 -13.71 6.99
N ALA A 126 -4.84 -14.64 6.04
CA ALA A 126 -3.80 -15.65 6.18
C ALA A 126 -2.40 -14.98 6.31
N PRO A 127 -1.47 -15.57 7.08
CA PRO A 127 -0.13 -15.00 7.28
C PRO A 127 0.58 -14.60 6.00
N LEU A 128 0.50 -15.41 4.95
CA LEU A 128 1.11 -15.13 3.65
C LEU A 128 0.49 -13.91 2.95
N GLU A 129 -0.80 -13.65 3.14
CA GLU A 129 -1.48 -12.49 2.57
C GLU A 129 -1.01 -11.18 3.24
N LEU A 130 -0.82 -11.18 4.56
CA LEU A 130 -0.28 -10.02 5.28
C LEU A 130 1.14 -9.68 4.80
N ILE A 131 2.00 -10.70 4.69
CA ILE A 131 3.37 -10.55 4.18
C ILE A 131 3.35 -10.03 2.74
N ALA A 132 2.55 -10.64 1.85
CA ALA A 132 2.43 -10.23 0.46
C ALA A 132 1.90 -8.80 0.33
N GLY A 133 0.92 -8.42 1.14
CA GLY A 133 0.37 -7.06 1.17
C GLY A 133 1.41 -6.01 1.58
N VAL A 134 2.18 -6.26 2.64
CA VAL A 134 3.26 -5.36 3.06
C VAL A 134 4.33 -5.22 1.98
N LYS A 135 4.73 -6.32 1.34
CA LYS A 135 5.71 -6.29 0.22
C LYS A 135 5.18 -5.52 -0.99
N ALA A 136 3.93 -5.73 -1.35
CA ALA A 136 3.29 -5.01 -2.44
C ALA A 136 3.27 -3.49 -2.17
N VAL A 137 2.80 -3.08 -1.00
CA VAL A 137 2.75 -1.67 -0.60
C VAL A 137 4.15 -1.05 -0.54
N ALA A 138 5.14 -1.76 0.00
CA ALA A 138 6.52 -1.30 0.05
C ALA A 138 7.15 -1.10 -1.34
N SER A 139 6.73 -1.89 -2.34
CA SER A 139 7.15 -1.72 -3.74
C SER A 139 6.36 -0.63 -4.49
N GLY A 140 5.50 0.10 -3.78
CA GLY A 140 4.63 1.11 -4.36
C GLY A 140 3.50 0.52 -5.21
N ALA A 141 3.14 -0.75 -5.04
CA ALA A 141 1.91 -1.32 -5.58
C ALA A 141 0.73 -1.02 -4.66
N ALA A 142 -0.49 -1.11 -5.18
CA ALA A 142 -1.67 -1.20 -4.34
C ALA A 142 -1.88 -2.65 -3.88
N TYR A 143 -2.36 -2.82 -2.66
CA TYR A 143 -2.82 -4.11 -2.18
C TYR A 143 -4.21 -3.97 -1.57
N LEU A 144 -5.16 -4.64 -2.14
CA LEU A 144 -6.53 -4.70 -1.63
C LEU A 144 -6.86 -6.17 -1.33
N SER A 145 -7.25 -6.48 -0.10
CA SER A 145 -7.82 -7.79 0.17
C SER A 145 -9.04 -8.03 -0.74
N PRO A 146 -9.39 -9.27 -1.09
CA PRO A 146 -10.46 -9.56 -2.05
C PRO A 146 -11.80 -8.89 -1.73
N ARG A 147 -12.13 -8.76 -0.45
CA ARG A 147 -13.34 -8.07 0.01
C ARG A 147 -13.28 -6.57 -0.27
N VAL A 148 -12.17 -5.92 0.06
CA VAL A 148 -11.99 -4.50 -0.20
C VAL A 148 -11.99 -4.23 -1.71
N ALA A 149 -11.34 -5.08 -2.48
CA ALA A 149 -11.36 -4.99 -3.95
C ALA A 149 -12.80 -5.05 -4.50
N ARG A 150 -13.63 -5.98 -4.00
CA ARG A 150 -15.05 -6.06 -4.38
C ARG A 150 -15.79 -4.76 -4.06
N ARG A 151 -15.59 -4.20 -2.86
CA ARG A 151 -16.23 -2.93 -2.46
C ARG A 151 -15.84 -1.77 -3.39
N VAL A 152 -14.56 -1.69 -3.74
CA VAL A 152 -14.08 -0.68 -4.71
C VAL A 152 -14.75 -0.87 -6.08
N VAL A 153 -14.85 -2.10 -6.57
CA VAL A 153 -15.53 -2.40 -7.84
C VAL A 153 -17.02 -2.06 -7.80
N ASP A 154 -17.72 -2.40 -6.71
CA ASP A 154 -19.14 -2.08 -6.56
C ASP A 154 -19.35 -0.56 -6.55
N ARG A 155 -18.47 0.18 -5.86
CA ARG A 155 -18.50 1.65 -5.87
C ARG A 155 -18.29 2.25 -7.25
N LEU A 156 -17.39 1.65 -8.06
CA LEU A 156 -17.17 2.08 -9.43
C LEU A 156 -18.40 1.89 -10.33
N ARG A 157 -19.22 0.89 -10.05
CA ARG A 157 -20.48 0.64 -10.77
C ARG A 157 -21.59 1.62 -10.40
N GLU A 158 -21.54 2.17 -9.16
CA GLU A 158 -22.49 3.17 -8.67
C GLU A 158 -22.19 4.60 -9.18
N VAL A 159 -20.96 4.86 -9.69
CA VAL A 159 -20.56 6.17 -10.18
C VAL A 159 -21.12 6.42 -11.59
N ASP A 160 -21.86 7.48 -11.70
CA ASP A 160 -22.78 7.95 -12.70
C ASP A 160 -22.20 8.10 -14.12
N VAL A 161 -23.11 8.16 -15.10
CA VAL A 161 -22.91 8.24 -16.56
C VAL A 161 -22.02 9.41 -17.03
N GLY A 162 -21.79 10.44 -16.19
CA GLY A 162 -20.92 11.58 -16.48
C GLY A 162 -19.43 11.39 -16.16
N ALA A 163 -19.09 10.38 -15.34
CA ALA A 163 -17.73 10.15 -14.87
C ALA A 163 -16.67 9.94 -15.97
N PRO A 164 -16.95 9.26 -17.10
CA PRO A 164 -15.97 9.08 -18.16
C PRO A 164 -15.52 10.38 -18.83
N GLN A 165 -16.38 11.37 -18.96
CA GLN A 165 -16.02 12.66 -19.57
C GLN A 165 -15.12 13.46 -18.65
N VAL A 166 -15.46 13.57 -17.36
CA VAL A 166 -14.65 14.26 -16.34
C VAL A 166 -13.29 13.57 -16.20
N ALA A 167 -13.26 12.24 -16.23
CA ALA A 167 -12.00 11.50 -16.17
C ALA A 167 -11.10 11.78 -17.38
N ARG A 168 -11.66 11.84 -18.61
CA ARG A 168 -10.90 12.18 -19.82
C ARG A 168 -10.33 13.58 -19.78
N GLU A 169 -11.10 14.54 -19.29
CA GLU A 169 -10.65 15.91 -19.12
C GLU A 169 -9.51 16.00 -18.11
N ALA A 170 -9.62 15.30 -16.99
CA ALA A 170 -8.56 15.26 -15.98
C ALA A 170 -7.23 14.70 -16.52
N VAL A 171 -7.27 13.58 -17.27
CA VAL A 171 -6.06 12.97 -17.82
C VAL A 171 -5.48 13.72 -19.00
N ALA A 172 -6.24 14.58 -19.68
CA ALA A 172 -5.75 15.38 -20.80
C ALA A 172 -4.63 16.37 -20.43
N HIS A 173 -4.49 16.70 -19.17
CA HIS A 173 -3.43 17.58 -18.65
C HIS A 173 -2.12 16.84 -18.31
N LEU A 174 -2.07 15.53 -18.47
CA LEU A 174 -0.85 14.76 -18.26
C LEU A 174 0.07 14.83 -19.47
N SER A 175 1.38 14.84 -19.22
CA SER A 175 2.37 14.65 -20.29
C SER A 175 2.30 13.21 -20.83
N VAL A 176 2.84 13.00 -22.03
CA VAL A 176 2.94 11.67 -22.64
C VAL A 176 3.53 10.65 -21.67
N ARG A 177 4.63 11.02 -20.99
CA ARG A 177 5.30 10.14 -20.04
C ARG A 177 4.48 9.81 -18.79
N GLU A 178 3.75 10.79 -18.28
CA GLU A 178 2.83 10.59 -17.16
C GLU A 178 1.65 9.70 -17.58
N THR A 179 1.16 9.86 -18.80
CA THR A 179 0.11 8.98 -19.34
C THR A 179 0.60 7.54 -19.46
N ASP A 180 1.81 7.29 -19.99
CA ASP A 180 2.41 5.95 -20.05
C ASP A 180 2.49 5.30 -18.65
N VAL A 181 2.92 6.08 -17.65
CA VAL A 181 3.00 5.62 -16.26
C VAL A 181 1.59 5.34 -15.71
N LEU A 182 0.61 6.22 -15.98
CA LEU A 182 -0.77 6.06 -15.50
C LEU A 182 -1.45 4.83 -16.10
N VAL A 183 -1.23 4.52 -17.38
CA VAL A 183 -1.74 3.30 -18.04
C VAL A 183 -1.23 2.05 -17.33
N LEU A 184 0.07 1.96 -17.09
CA LEU A 184 0.66 0.81 -16.40
C LEU A 184 0.25 0.75 -14.92
N LEU A 185 0.09 1.89 -14.26
CA LEU A 185 -0.44 1.97 -12.91
C LEU A 185 -1.88 1.44 -12.86
N GLY A 186 -2.72 1.84 -13.80
CA GLY A 186 -4.08 1.36 -13.94
C GLY A 186 -4.17 -0.14 -14.24
N ALA A 187 -3.20 -0.68 -14.97
CA ALA A 187 -3.04 -2.12 -15.19
C ALA A 187 -2.45 -2.88 -13.98
N GLY A 188 -2.26 -2.21 -12.83
CA GLY A 188 -1.87 -2.84 -11.56
C GLY A 188 -0.37 -3.06 -11.35
N TYR A 189 0.51 -2.56 -12.25
CA TYR A 189 1.95 -2.74 -12.10
C TYR A 189 2.51 -1.95 -10.90
N SER A 190 3.45 -2.57 -10.15
CA SER A 190 4.25 -1.88 -9.13
C SER A 190 5.19 -0.84 -9.76
N ASN A 191 5.78 0.06 -8.94
CA ASN A 191 6.75 1.04 -9.46
C ASN A 191 7.96 0.36 -10.11
N ALA A 192 8.44 -0.74 -9.56
CA ALA A 192 9.50 -1.56 -10.16
C ALA A 192 9.06 -2.16 -11.50
N GLY A 193 7.81 -2.69 -11.58
CA GLY A 193 7.24 -3.24 -12.81
C GLY A 193 7.04 -2.20 -13.92
N ILE A 194 6.62 -0.98 -13.55
CA ILE A 194 6.52 0.17 -14.45
C ILE A 194 7.92 0.58 -14.93
N GLY A 195 8.87 0.67 -14.01
CA GLY A 195 10.26 1.01 -14.31
C GLY A 195 10.88 0.06 -15.32
N ALA A 196 10.72 -1.25 -15.14
CA ALA A 196 11.19 -2.27 -16.06
C ALA A 196 10.63 -2.11 -17.48
N ARG A 197 9.32 -1.76 -17.60
CA ARG A 197 8.66 -1.58 -18.90
C ARG A 197 9.03 -0.28 -19.60
N LEU A 198 9.22 0.78 -18.85
CA LEU A 198 9.50 2.11 -19.37
C LEU A 198 10.99 2.46 -19.37
N GLN A 199 11.85 1.52 -18.96
CA GLN A 199 13.30 1.72 -18.82
C GLN A 199 13.64 2.90 -17.88
N LEU A 200 12.95 2.96 -16.73
CA LEU A 200 13.12 3.96 -15.68
C LEU A 200 13.58 3.29 -14.38
N THR A 201 14.24 4.06 -13.53
CA THR A 201 14.48 3.62 -12.16
C THR A 201 13.16 3.66 -11.34
N GLU A 202 13.05 2.82 -10.32
CA GLU A 202 11.89 2.83 -9.42
C GLU A 202 11.68 4.21 -8.77
N GLY A 203 12.77 4.91 -8.40
CA GLY A 203 12.71 6.27 -7.86
C GLY A 203 12.14 7.29 -8.85
N THR A 204 12.50 7.17 -10.14
CA THR A 204 11.94 8.02 -11.20
C THR A 204 10.44 7.76 -11.38
N VAL A 205 10.02 6.50 -11.37
CA VAL A 205 8.60 6.13 -11.44
C VAL A 205 7.83 6.69 -10.24
N LYS A 206 8.40 6.58 -9.03
CA LYS A 206 7.79 7.16 -7.81
C LYS A 206 7.59 8.67 -7.95
N GLY A 207 8.54 9.40 -8.53
CA GLY A 207 8.41 10.82 -8.84
C GLY A 207 7.26 11.10 -9.83
N HIS A 208 7.16 10.33 -10.92
CA HIS A 208 6.05 10.46 -11.87
C HIS A 208 4.70 10.15 -11.22
N VAL A 209 4.60 9.08 -10.43
CA VAL A 209 3.36 8.75 -9.70
C VAL A 209 2.95 9.90 -8.79
N SER A 210 3.86 10.48 -8.02
CA SER A 210 3.56 11.63 -7.16
C SER A 210 3.06 12.83 -7.95
N ALA A 211 3.67 13.13 -9.11
CA ALA A 211 3.24 14.22 -9.98
C ALA A 211 1.84 13.96 -10.59
N ILE A 212 1.57 12.71 -10.99
CA ILE A 212 0.26 12.28 -11.51
C ILE A 212 -0.82 12.48 -10.45
N LEU A 213 -0.59 11.98 -9.22
CA LEU A 213 -1.55 12.13 -8.13
C LEU A 213 -1.89 13.59 -7.85
N LEU A 214 -0.88 14.47 -7.85
CA LEU A 214 -1.06 15.90 -7.66
C LEU A 214 -1.89 16.52 -8.80
N LYS A 215 -1.57 16.21 -10.05
CA LYS A 215 -2.26 16.76 -11.24
C LYS A 215 -3.71 16.29 -11.35
N LEU A 216 -3.96 15.02 -10.99
CA LEU A 216 -5.30 14.43 -11.01
C LEU A 216 -6.12 14.77 -9.76
N GLY A 217 -5.53 15.41 -8.73
CA GLY A 217 -6.19 15.69 -7.45
C GLY A 217 -6.58 14.41 -6.71
N THR A 218 -5.85 13.30 -6.93
CA THR A 218 -6.13 12.00 -6.30
C THR A 218 -5.21 11.78 -5.10
N GLY A 219 -5.76 11.21 -4.02
CA GLY A 219 -5.01 10.98 -2.77
C GLY A 219 -4.07 9.76 -2.83
N ASN A 220 -4.31 8.82 -3.74
CA ASN A 220 -3.52 7.60 -3.86
C ASN A 220 -3.57 6.97 -5.24
N ARG A 221 -2.71 5.94 -5.44
CA ARG A 221 -2.61 5.21 -6.70
C ARG A 221 -3.87 4.40 -7.05
N VAL A 222 -4.68 3.98 -6.06
CA VAL A 222 -5.92 3.25 -6.31
C VAL A 222 -6.92 4.18 -7.00
N GLN A 223 -7.07 5.41 -6.49
CA GLN A 223 -7.92 6.42 -7.12
C GLN A 223 -7.44 6.79 -8.53
N ALA A 224 -6.12 6.94 -8.72
CA ALA A 224 -5.54 7.20 -10.03
C ALA A 224 -5.79 6.04 -11.01
N ALA A 225 -5.68 4.77 -10.55
CA ALA A 225 -6.00 3.59 -11.35
C ALA A 225 -7.47 3.58 -11.78
N VAL A 226 -8.39 3.86 -10.83
CA VAL A 226 -9.83 4.00 -11.10
C VAL A 226 -10.09 5.04 -12.19
N LEU A 227 -9.47 6.21 -12.05
CA LEU A 227 -9.62 7.32 -12.99
C LEU A 227 -9.05 6.95 -14.38
N ALA A 228 -7.94 6.21 -14.45
CA ALA A 228 -7.41 5.69 -15.70
C ALA A 228 -8.38 4.74 -16.42
N HIS A 229 -9.07 3.86 -15.68
CA HIS A 229 -10.10 2.99 -16.23
C HIS A 229 -11.32 3.78 -16.68
N GLN A 230 -11.81 4.74 -15.91
CA GLN A 230 -12.94 5.61 -16.29
C GLN A 230 -12.64 6.44 -17.53
N ALA A 231 -11.39 6.92 -17.68
CA ALA A 231 -10.95 7.64 -18.87
C ALA A 231 -10.77 6.75 -20.12
N GLY A 232 -10.84 5.41 -19.97
CA GLY A 232 -10.65 4.45 -21.04
C GLY A 232 -9.17 4.29 -21.46
N LEU A 233 -8.23 4.66 -20.60
CA LEU A 233 -6.80 4.53 -20.88
C LEU A 233 -6.29 3.10 -20.73
N VAL A 234 -6.97 2.28 -19.92
CA VAL A 234 -6.59 0.88 -19.65
C VAL A 234 -7.49 -0.03 -20.47
N PRO A 235 -6.93 -0.88 -21.37
CA PRO A 235 -7.72 -1.83 -22.12
C PRO A 235 -8.45 -2.82 -21.19
N PRO A 236 -9.69 -3.24 -21.51
CA PRO A 236 -10.35 -4.30 -20.78
C PRO A 236 -9.58 -5.61 -20.93
N GLY A 237 -9.19 -6.24 -19.82
CA GLY A 237 -8.60 -7.59 -19.82
C GLY A 237 -7.06 -7.66 -19.85
N THR A 238 -6.34 -6.61 -19.47
CA THR A 238 -4.89 -6.68 -19.19
C THR A 238 -4.60 -7.08 -17.76
#